data_c2534703ec42379c65231499ea2c9d29
#
_entry.id   c2534703ec42379c65231499ea2c9d29
#
_cell.length_a   1.000
_cell.length_b   1.000
_cell.length_c   1.000
_cell.angle_alpha   90.00
_cell.angle_beta   90.00
_cell.angle_gamma   90.00
#
_symmetry.space_group_name_H-M   'P 1'
#
loop_
_entity.id
_entity.type
_entity.pdbx_description
1 polymer ?
#
loop_
_entity_poly.entity_id
_entity_poly.type
_entity_poly.pdbx_seq_one_letter_code
_entity_poly.pdbx_strand_id
1 'polypeptide(L)'
;MSGGPVSGAAAGPRMDDQVPQAPAAEDWRRAVAAIESLPATARILLICHINPDADALGSMLGLGLGLHRLGYRGVQATFPGPFVVPDPLADLPGLQLLIASDQVDPEPELVISFDAASIGRLGELAGHLERAPTSLVLDHHASSTWFGQINLVDPAAAATAVLVEGLLSRLGVPLDVQIAECLYVALATDTGSFRFDATTPGVHEFAARLLACGIPVGEISRRLFDTRPYGAVLLYGEVLCRAALEPTAARGRGLIWSYATLADLERHGQRSQVLEPLMDSVRCAAEADVACLVKQVRPAEWAVSLRSKGGVDVSRVATALGGGGHRSAAGFTGYGSVDDVVAALRERLDELSY
;
A
#
# COMPACT_ATOMS: atom_id res chain seq x y z
N MET A 1 17.52 -55.63 36.89
CA MET A 1 17.98 -54.30 37.23
C MET A 1 17.68 -53.45 35.98
N SER A 2 16.58 -52.98 35.92
CA SER A 2 15.92 -51.64 36.05
C SER A 2 16.65 -50.58 35.23
N GLY A 3 16.22 -50.42 34.00
CA GLY A 3 16.45 -49.22 33.19
C GLY A 3 15.12 -48.45 33.06
N GLY A 4 15.01 -47.29 33.70
CA GLY A 4 13.84 -46.46 33.70
C GLY A 4 13.64 -45.74 32.37
N PRO A 5 12.43 -45.28 32.06
CA PRO A 5 12.11 -44.63 30.79
C PRO A 5 12.60 -43.19 30.77
N VAL A 6 13.22 -42.79 29.68
CA VAL A 6 13.62 -41.40 29.38
C VAL A 6 12.36 -40.60 29.03
N SER A 7 12.11 -39.59 29.84
CA SER A 7 11.04 -38.58 29.68
C SER A 7 11.14 -37.89 28.31
N GLY A 8 10.13 -38.06 27.48
CA GLY A 8 9.94 -37.29 26.28
C GLY A 8 9.58 -35.83 26.61
N ALA A 9 10.43 -34.89 26.20
CA ALA A 9 10.15 -33.49 26.23
C ALA A 9 8.96 -33.17 25.29
N ALA A 10 7.89 -32.63 25.85
CA ALA A 10 6.75 -32.13 25.09
C ALA A 10 7.22 -31.01 24.15
N ALA A 11 7.11 -31.25 22.86
CA ALA A 11 7.23 -30.19 21.85
C ALA A 11 6.13 -29.18 22.11
N GLY A 12 6.51 -27.93 22.35
CA GLY A 12 5.58 -26.82 22.40
C GLY A 12 4.80 -26.70 21.10
N PRO A 13 3.63 -26.03 21.12
CA PRO A 13 2.80 -25.93 19.93
C PRO A 13 3.60 -25.27 18.82
N ARG A 14 3.68 -25.94 17.68
CA ARG A 14 4.12 -25.34 16.42
C ARG A 14 3.15 -24.20 16.15
N MET A 15 3.69 -22.99 15.87
CA MET A 15 2.92 -21.94 15.23
C MET A 15 2.43 -22.52 13.90
N ASP A 16 1.17 -22.93 13.85
CA ASP A 16 0.49 -23.29 12.62
C ASP A 16 0.65 -22.09 11.67
N ASP A 17 1.10 -22.37 10.45
CA ASP A 17 1.03 -21.47 9.30
C ASP A 17 -0.46 -21.20 9.03
N GLN A 18 -1.09 -20.31 9.79
CA GLN A 18 -2.42 -19.84 9.50
C GLN A 18 -2.30 -18.92 8.29
N VAL A 19 -2.67 -19.45 7.13
CA VAL A 19 -2.96 -18.62 5.95
C VAL A 19 -3.89 -17.51 6.42
N PRO A 20 -3.53 -16.23 6.25
CA PRO A 20 -4.39 -15.14 6.66
C PRO A 20 -5.78 -15.32 6.03
N GLN A 21 -6.81 -15.46 6.86
CA GLN A 21 -8.18 -15.65 6.40
C GLN A 21 -8.87 -14.29 6.29
N ALA A 22 -9.78 -14.17 5.30
CA ALA A 22 -10.66 -13.02 5.19
C ALA A 22 -11.36 -12.72 6.53
N PRO A 23 -11.72 -11.44 6.81
CA PRO A 23 -12.34 -11.05 8.07
C PRO A 23 -13.60 -11.88 8.37
N ALA A 24 -13.68 -12.41 9.59
CA ALA A 24 -14.83 -13.19 10.01
C ALA A 24 -16.11 -12.32 10.09
N ALA A 25 -17.28 -12.95 9.99
CA ALA A 25 -18.54 -12.24 10.12
C ALA A 25 -18.65 -11.44 11.43
N GLU A 26 -17.97 -11.90 12.49
CA GLU A 26 -17.90 -11.19 13.78
C GLU A 26 -17.12 -9.89 13.68
N ASP A 27 -15.98 -9.87 12.97
CA ASP A 27 -15.15 -8.66 12.81
C ASP A 27 -15.91 -7.58 12.05
N TRP A 28 -16.65 -7.97 11.01
CA TRP A 28 -17.55 -7.06 10.30
C TRP A 28 -18.65 -6.50 11.21
N ARG A 29 -19.28 -7.34 12.03
CA ARG A 29 -20.31 -6.87 12.98
C ARG A 29 -19.75 -5.90 14.00
N ARG A 30 -18.56 -6.18 14.53
CA ARG A 30 -17.85 -5.29 15.46
C ARG A 30 -17.52 -3.95 14.82
N ALA A 31 -17.02 -3.95 13.57
CA ALA A 31 -16.70 -2.72 12.84
C ALA A 31 -17.93 -1.86 12.58
N VAL A 32 -19.04 -2.46 12.13
CA VAL A 32 -20.33 -1.77 11.95
C VAL A 32 -20.84 -1.19 13.27
N ALA A 33 -20.89 -2.00 14.32
CA ALA A 33 -21.36 -1.56 15.64
C ALA A 33 -20.51 -0.44 16.23
N ALA A 34 -19.19 -0.47 16.01
CA ALA A 34 -18.29 0.58 16.46
C ALA A 34 -18.61 1.94 15.82
N ILE A 35 -19.02 1.94 14.55
CA ILE A 35 -19.44 3.16 13.85
C ILE A 35 -20.85 3.58 14.25
N GLU A 36 -21.83 2.67 14.20
CA GLU A 36 -23.24 2.97 14.48
C GLU A 36 -23.51 3.40 15.92
N SER A 37 -22.67 3.01 16.87
CA SER A 37 -22.79 3.43 18.27
C SER A 37 -22.41 4.89 18.53
N LEU A 38 -21.76 5.54 17.56
CA LEU A 38 -21.30 6.91 17.70
C LEU A 38 -22.41 7.94 17.43
N PRO A 39 -22.45 9.06 18.16
CA PRO A 39 -23.32 10.18 17.82
C PRO A 39 -22.87 10.85 16.52
N ALA A 40 -23.77 11.51 15.81
CA ALA A 40 -23.46 12.21 14.57
C ALA A 40 -22.38 13.33 14.70
N THR A 41 -22.16 13.78 15.94
CA THR A 41 -21.12 14.77 16.29
C THR A 41 -19.79 14.16 16.67
N ALA A 42 -19.66 12.83 16.65
CA ALA A 42 -18.42 12.14 17.01
C ALA A 42 -17.23 12.60 16.15
N ARG A 43 -16.08 12.70 16.79
CA ARG A 43 -14.81 12.98 16.13
C ARG A 43 -14.22 11.68 15.61
N ILE A 44 -14.24 11.50 14.31
CA ILE A 44 -13.74 10.31 13.61
C ILE A 44 -12.50 10.72 12.83
N LEU A 45 -11.37 10.11 13.14
CA LEU A 45 -10.11 10.35 12.47
C LEU A 45 -9.78 9.18 11.53
N LEU A 46 -9.64 9.48 10.26
CA LEU A 46 -9.21 8.57 9.21
C LEU A 46 -7.73 8.79 8.94
N ILE A 47 -6.92 7.74 8.98
CA ILE A 47 -5.48 7.83 8.77
C ILE A 47 -4.99 6.76 7.80
N CYS A 48 -3.97 7.07 7.01
CA CYS A 48 -3.30 6.07 6.19
C CYS A 48 -1.77 6.15 6.34
N HIS A 49 -1.04 5.36 5.57
CA HIS A 49 0.40 5.26 5.71
C HIS A 49 1.16 6.50 5.21
N ILE A 50 2.41 6.65 5.64
CA ILE A 50 3.36 7.67 5.14
C ILE A 50 3.58 7.52 3.63
N ASN A 51 3.66 8.66 2.91
CA ASN A 51 3.72 8.71 1.45
C ASN A 51 2.55 7.93 0.81
N PRO A 52 1.30 8.39 1.03
CA PRO A 52 0.12 7.64 0.62
C PRO A 52 0.05 7.49 -0.90
N ASP A 53 -0.32 6.30 -1.31
CA ASP A 53 -0.65 5.99 -2.69
C ASP A 53 -2.15 6.13 -2.97
N ALA A 54 -2.57 5.62 -4.10
CA ALA A 54 -3.95 5.76 -4.55
C ALA A 54 -4.92 4.83 -3.82
N ASP A 55 -4.47 3.63 -3.36
CA ASP A 55 -5.32 2.76 -2.54
C ASP A 55 -5.53 3.35 -1.15
N ALA A 56 -4.46 3.81 -0.51
CA ALA A 56 -4.53 4.46 0.80
C ALA A 56 -5.48 5.67 0.78
N LEU A 57 -5.30 6.63 -0.15
CA LEU A 57 -6.13 7.84 -0.23
C LEU A 57 -7.54 7.55 -0.73
N GLY A 58 -7.69 6.72 -1.77
CA GLY A 58 -8.99 6.37 -2.32
C GLY A 58 -9.87 5.64 -1.32
N SER A 59 -9.30 4.65 -0.61
CA SER A 59 -9.99 3.90 0.44
C SER A 59 -10.40 4.81 1.61
N MET A 60 -9.48 5.63 2.09
CA MET A 60 -9.73 6.57 3.20
C MET A 60 -10.80 7.60 2.86
N LEU A 61 -10.68 8.26 1.71
CA LEU A 61 -11.64 9.29 1.28
C LEU A 61 -12.99 8.69 0.90
N GLY A 62 -13.01 7.52 0.27
CA GLY A 62 -14.24 6.81 -0.06
C GLY A 62 -15.07 6.48 1.18
N LEU A 63 -14.43 5.95 2.25
CA LEU A 63 -15.14 5.73 3.52
C LEU A 63 -15.54 7.06 4.18
N GLY A 64 -14.67 8.06 4.16
CA GLY A 64 -14.96 9.38 4.72
C GLY A 64 -16.21 10.03 4.11
N LEU A 65 -16.34 9.96 2.78
CA LEU A 65 -17.55 10.40 2.09
C LEU A 65 -18.78 9.59 2.52
N GLY A 66 -18.64 8.26 2.64
CA GLY A 66 -19.70 7.40 3.13
C GLY A 66 -20.17 7.74 4.54
N LEU A 67 -19.24 8.01 5.46
CA LEU A 67 -19.57 8.47 6.81
C LEU A 67 -20.30 9.82 6.80
N HIS A 68 -19.92 10.74 5.91
CA HIS A 68 -20.66 11.98 5.71
C HIS A 68 -22.10 11.76 5.22
N ARG A 69 -22.34 10.73 4.35
CA ARG A 69 -23.70 10.35 3.91
C ARG A 69 -24.56 9.83 5.06
N LEU A 70 -23.91 9.16 6.04
CA LEU A 70 -24.58 8.70 7.28
C LEU A 70 -24.83 9.85 8.28
N GLY A 71 -24.33 11.06 8.00
CA GLY A 71 -24.58 12.23 8.82
C GLY A 71 -23.50 12.58 9.83
N TYR A 72 -22.38 11.82 9.87
CA TYR A 72 -21.23 12.17 10.72
C TYR A 72 -20.58 13.46 10.23
N ARG A 73 -20.43 14.45 11.11
CA ARG A 73 -19.92 15.80 10.76
C ARG A 73 -18.48 16.03 11.24
N GLY A 74 -18.02 15.25 12.22
CA GLY A 74 -16.69 15.35 12.80
C GLY A 74 -15.65 14.43 12.13
N VAL A 75 -15.82 14.10 10.84
CA VAL A 75 -14.87 13.26 10.10
C VAL A 75 -13.70 14.10 9.60
N GLN A 76 -12.50 13.72 10.01
CA GLN A 76 -11.24 14.28 9.54
C GLN A 76 -10.40 13.17 8.92
N ALA A 77 -9.63 13.49 7.86
CA ALA A 77 -8.70 12.57 7.24
C ALA A 77 -7.30 13.16 7.19
N THR A 78 -6.26 12.33 7.39
CA THR A 78 -4.89 12.78 7.35
C THR A 78 -3.92 11.63 7.05
N PHE A 79 -2.66 11.98 6.80
CA PHE A 79 -1.54 11.05 6.69
C PHE A 79 -0.25 11.69 7.26
N PRO A 80 0.78 10.90 7.62
CA PRO A 80 2.02 11.43 8.16
C PRO A 80 2.74 12.36 7.18
N GLY A 81 3.43 13.37 7.72
CA GLY A 81 4.18 14.33 6.90
C GLY A 81 5.29 13.71 6.03
N PRO A 82 5.68 14.37 4.94
CA PRO A 82 5.21 15.68 4.47
C PRO A 82 3.81 15.62 3.88
N PHE A 83 2.95 16.58 4.25
CA PHE A 83 1.55 16.64 3.81
C PHE A 83 1.44 17.13 2.37
N VAL A 84 1.68 16.23 1.44
CA VAL A 84 1.62 16.48 -0.01
C VAL A 84 0.80 15.38 -0.68
N VAL A 85 -0.34 15.75 -1.24
CA VAL A 85 -1.13 14.82 -2.06
C VAL A 85 -0.40 14.61 -3.39
N PRO A 86 -0.22 13.36 -3.85
CA PRO A 86 0.37 13.09 -5.17
C PRO A 86 -0.42 13.73 -6.31
N ASP A 87 0.27 14.34 -7.28
CA ASP A 87 -0.37 15.07 -8.39
C ASP A 87 -1.48 14.29 -9.11
N PRO A 88 -1.36 12.97 -9.40
CA PRO A 88 -2.43 12.22 -10.04
C PRO A 88 -3.71 12.08 -9.19
N LEU A 89 -3.61 12.37 -7.88
CA LEU A 89 -4.70 12.26 -6.90
C LEU A 89 -5.25 13.62 -6.45
N ALA A 90 -4.74 14.72 -7.03
CA ALA A 90 -5.11 16.08 -6.63
C ALA A 90 -6.58 16.46 -6.87
N ASP A 91 -7.30 15.69 -7.71
CA ASP A 91 -8.71 15.89 -8.01
C ASP A 91 -9.62 14.79 -7.41
N LEU A 92 -9.12 13.97 -6.47
CA LEU A 92 -9.97 12.97 -5.84
C LEU A 92 -11.13 13.61 -5.08
N PRO A 93 -12.34 13.04 -5.18
CA PRO A 93 -13.43 13.45 -4.30
C PRO A 93 -13.07 13.25 -2.83
N GLY A 94 -13.55 14.14 -1.95
CA GLY A 94 -13.31 14.02 -0.52
C GLY A 94 -12.02 14.68 -0.01
N LEU A 95 -11.21 15.32 -0.86
CA LEU A 95 -10.00 16.04 -0.45
C LEU A 95 -10.24 17.12 0.61
N GLN A 96 -11.45 17.68 0.68
CA GLN A 96 -11.84 18.65 1.71
C GLN A 96 -11.88 18.03 3.14
N LEU A 97 -11.81 16.70 3.27
CA LEU A 97 -11.68 16.02 4.56
C LEU A 97 -10.22 15.99 5.05
N LEU A 98 -9.27 16.20 4.12
CA LEU A 98 -7.84 16.15 4.44
C LEU A 98 -7.42 17.42 5.19
N ILE A 99 -6.77 17.22 6.31
CA ILE A 99 -6.12 18.26 7.11
C ILE A 99 -4.70 17.82 7.45
N ALA A 100 -3.82 18.77 7.74
CA ALA A 100 -2.46 18.45 8.13
C ALA A 100 -2.42 17.68 9.47
N SER A 101 -1.45 16.78 9.63
CA SER A 101 -1.38 15.88 10.80
C SER A 101 -1.26 16.61 12.14
N ASP A 102 -0.74 17.84 12.15
CA ASP A 102 -0.64 18.71 13.34
C ASP A 102 -1.94 19.48 13.66
N GLN A 103 -2.97 19.39 12.81
CA GLN A 103 -4.25 20.08 12.94
C GLN A 103 -5.42 19.14 13.28
N VAL A 104 -5.17 17.84 13.36
CA VAL A 104 -6.21 16.85 13.70
C VAL A 104 -6.67 17.00 15.14
N ASP A 105 -7.92 16.59 15.39
CA ASP A 105 -8.42 16.52 16.78
C ASP A 105 -7.52 15.58 17.61
N PRO A 106 -7.02 16.04 18.77
CA PRO A 106 -6.11 15.24 19.59
C PRO A 106 -6.79 14.03 20.28
N GLU A 107 -8.12 14.06 20.40
CA GLU A 107 -8.90 13.05 21.13
C GLU A 107 -10.08 12.54 20.31
N PRO A 108 -9.85 11.85 19.17
CA PRO A 108 -10.92 11.25 18.38
C PRO A 108 -11.57 10.09 19.15
N GLU A 109 -12.88 9.93 19.00
CA GLU A 109 -13.64 8.79 19.56
C GLU A 109 -13.39 7.50 18.78
N LEU A 110 -13.12 7.62 17.47
CA LEU A 110 -12.80 6.50 16.59
C LEU A 110 -11.64 6.89 15.68
N VAL A 111 -10.65 6.02 15.59
CA VAL A 111 -9.57 6.11 14.60
C VAL A 111 -9.67 4.93 13.64
N ILE A 112 -9.69 5.20 12.34
CA ILE A 112 -9.69 4.17 11.30
C ILE A 112 -8.42 4.29 10.47
N SER A 113 -7.62 3.22 10.43
CA SER A 113 -6.41 3.13 9.63
C SER A 113 -6.67 2.40 8.32
N PHE A 114 -6.09 2.90 7.24
CA PHE A 114 -6.23 2.35 5.90
C PHE A 114 -4.87 1.97 5.32
N ASP A 115 -4.81 0.80 4.72
CA ASP A 115 -3.71 0.36 3.87
C ASP A 115 -2.32 0.43 4.54
N ALA A 116 -2.26 0.05 5.80
CA ALA A 116 -1.04 0.09 6.58
C ALA A 116 -0.75 -1.28 7.20
N ALA A 117 0.31 -1.95 6.73
CA ALA A 117 0.70 -3.27 7.23
C ALA A 117 1.13 -3.28 8.71
N SER A 118 1.52 -2.14 9.26
CA SER A 118 1.95 -2.02 10.65
C SER A 118 1.75 -0.62 11.18
N ILE A 119 1.67 -0.50 12.50
CA ILE A 119 1.51 0.79 13.18
C ILE A 119 2.67 1.75 12.89
N GLY A 120 3.88 1.25 12.66
CA GLY A 120 5.04 2.06 12.30
C GLY A 120 4.88 2.80 10.97
N ARG A 121 4.02 2.31 10.07
CA ARG A 121 3.69 2.99 8.81
C ARG A 121 2.83 4.25 9.01
N LEU A 122 2.24 4.43 10.18
CA LEU A 122 1.44 5.60 10.55
C LEU A 122 2.29 6.76 11.09
N GLY A 123 3.61 6.60 11.21
CA GLY A 123 4.50 7.66 11.67
C GLY A 123 4.03 8.31 12.97
N GLU A 124 4.01 9.65 13.00
CA GLU A 124 3.55 10.43 14.16
C GLU A 124 2.06 10.23 14.51
N LEU A 125 1.26 9.68 13.61
CA LEU A 125 -0.17 9.41 13.84
C LEU A 125 -0.43 8.12 14.62
N ALA A 126 0.57 7.25 14.80
CA ALA A 126 0.44 6.01 15.56
C ALA A 126 -0.15 6.23 16.95
N GLY A 127 0.28 7.29 17.64
CA GLY A 127 -0.22 7.62 18.96
C GLY A 127 -1.71 8.00 19.03
N HIS A 128 -2.32 8.47 17.93
CA HIS A 128 -3.77 8.70 17.89
C HIS A 128 -4.52 7.37 17.88
N LEU A 129 -4.06 6.40 17.09
CA LEU A 129 -4.66 5.07 17.04
C LEU A 129 -4.54 4.32 18.36
N GLU A 130 -3.37 4.40 19.03
CA GLU A 130 -3.13 3.72 20.30
C GLU A 130 -3.98 4.28 21.45
N ARG A 131 -4.23 5.60 21.46
CA ARG A 131 -5.00 6.27 22.53
C ARG A 131 -6.50 6.32 22.27
N ALA A 132 -6.94 6.06 21.04
CA ALA A 132 -8.36 6.12 20.71
C ALA A 132 -9.19 5.13 21.53
N PRO A 133 -10.38 5.52 22.01
CA PRO A 133 -11.30 4.60 22.65
C PRO A 133 -11.65 3.40 21.78
N THR A 134 -11.72 3.60 20.45
CA THR A 134 -11.91 2.56 19.46
C THR A 134 -10.99 2.77 18.27
N SER A 135 -10.30 1.69 17.85
CA SER A 135 -9.47 1.69 16.65
C SER A 135 -9.86 0.56 15.70
N LEU A 136 -9.94 0.90 14.41
CA LEU A 136 -10.28 -0.02 13.32
C LEU A 136 -9.16 0.03 12.27
N VAL A 137 -8.74 -1.12 11.77
CA VAL A 137 -7.77 -1.25 10.67
C VAL A 137 -8.45 -1.92 9.48
N LEU A 138 -8.38 -1.29 8.31
CA LEU A 138 -8.72 -1.87 7.02
C LEU A 138 -7.43 -2.00 6.22
N ASP A 139 -7.06 -3.25 5.85
CA ASP A 139 -5.77 -3.52 5.21
C ASP A 139 -5.84 -4.81 4.37
N HIS A 140 -5.05 -4.86 3.29
CA HIS A 140 -4.96 -6.06 2.45
C HIS A 140 -3.54 -6.65 2.40
N HIS A 141 -2.62 -6.12 3.18
CA HIS A 141 -1.25 -6.62 3.20
C HIS A 141 -1.13 -7.98 3.90
N ALA A 142 -0.49 -8.96 3.25
CA ALA A 142 -0.16 -10.25 3.87
C ALA A 142 0.78 -10.11 5.07
N SER A 143 1.53 -9.00 5.15
CA SER A 143 2.43 -8.66 6.26
C SER A 143 1.77 -7.86 7.37
N SER A 144 0.45 -7.72 7.36
CA SER A 144 -0.30 -6.97 8.37
C SER A 144 -0.05 -7.53 9.77
N THR A 145 0.17 -6.62 10.72
CA THR A 145 0.43 -6.98 12.13
C THR A 145 -0.81 -6.90 13.02
N TRP A 146 -1.99 -6.66 12.44
CA TRP A 146 -3.30 -6.67 13.13
C TRP A 146 -3.33 -5.75 14.35
N PHE A 147 -2.82 -4.53 14.21
CA PHE A 147 -2.52 -3.60 15.28
C PHE A 147 -3.73 -2.78 15.80
N GLY A 148 -4.92 -2.93 15.21
CA GLY A 148 -6.16 -2.31 15.67
C GLY A 148 -6.87 -3.14 16.73
N GLN A 149 -7.80 -2.52 17.48
CA GLN A 149 -8.72 -3.26 18.34
C GLN A 149 -9.73 -4.08 17.51
N ILE A 150 -10.07 -3.61 16.32
CA ILE A 150 -10.88 -4.29 15.32
C ILE A 150 -10.06 -4.29 14.02
N ASN A 151 -9.94 -5.45 13.38
CA ASN A 151 -9.13 -5.57 12.19
C ASN A 151 -9.95 -6.22 11.08
N LEU A 152 -10.15 -5.49 10.00
CA LEU A 152 -10.67 -5.98 8.73
C LEU A 152 -9.47 -6.13 7.79
N VAL A 153 -8.81 -7.27 7.84
CA VAL A 153 -7.62 -7.56 7.04
C VAL A 153 -7.89 -8.75 6.14
N ASP A 154 -7.75 -8.56 4.83
CA ASP A 154 -7.92 -9.63 3.83
C ASP A 154 -6.78 -9.62 2.81
N PRO A 155 -5.77 -10.46 2.98
CA PRO A 155 -4.66 -10.56 2.03
C PRO A 155 -5.04 -11.08 0.63
N ALA A 156 -6.26 -11.61 0.46
CA ALA A 156 -6.77 -12.00 -0.84
C ALA A 156 -7.50 -10.86 -1.57
N ALA A 157 -7.80 -9.76 -0.87
CA ALA A 157 -8.37 -8.57 -1.49
C ALA A 157 -7.36 -7.89 -2.41
N ALA A 158 -7.82 -7.45 -3.58
CA ALA A 158 -6.96 -6.80 -4.56
C ALA A 158 -6.52 -5.38 -4.16
N ALA A 159 -7.22 -4.77 -3.23
CA ALA A 159 -7.01 -3.42 -2.70
C ALA A 159 -7.77 -3.26 -1.38
N THR A 160 -7.35 -2.35 -0.52
CA THR A 160 -8.09 -1.96 0.70
C THR A 160 -9.49 -1.43 0.36
N ALA A 161 -9.67 -0.86 -0.84
CA ALA A 161 -10.97 -0.42 -1.37
C ALA A 161 -12.05 -1.51 -1.38
N VAL A 162 -11.68 -2.78 -1.52
CA VAL A 162 -12.63 -3.92 -1.47
C VAL A 162 -13.24 -4.05 -0.07
N LEU A 163 -12.43 -3.87 0.96
CA LEU A 163 -12.86 -3.90 2.36
C LEU A 163 -13.72 -2.68 2.70
N VAL A 164 -13.37 -1.52 2.15
CA VAL A 164 -14.16 -0.30 2.32
C VAL A 164 -15.56 -0.47 1.72
N GLU A 165 -15.67 -1.00 0.49
CA GLU A 165 -16.97 -1.29 -0.13
C GLU A 165 -17.78 -2.28 0.72
N GLY A 166 -17.11 -3.32 1.21
CA GLY A 166 -17.72 -4.30 2.11
C GLY A 166 -18.28 -3.68 3.40
N LEU A 167 -17.57 -2.68 3.97
CA LEU A 167 -18.02 -1.96 5.16
C LEU A 167 -19.16 -0.98 4.84
N LEU A 168 -19.05 -0.20 3.77
CA LEU A 168 -20.10 0.73 3.31
C LEU A 168 -21.41 0.00 3.01
N SER A 169 -21.34 -1.14 2.34
CA SER A 169 -22.50 -1.97 2.06
C SER A 169 -23.22 -2.43 3.33
N ARG A 170 -22.48 -2.83 4.37
CA ARG A 170 -23.03 -3.25 5.65
C ARG A 170 -23.61 -2.09 6.48
N LEU A 171 -23.07 -0.90 6.31
CA LEU A 171 -23.59 0.34 6.90
C LEU A 171 -24.80 0.89 6.11
N GLY A 172 -25.22 0.22 5.03
CA GLY A 172 -26.35 0.66 4.22
C GLY A 172 -26.06 1.92 3.37
N VAL A 173 -24.79 2.24 3.12
CA VAL A 173 -24.39 3.38 2.29
C VAL A 173 -24.32 2.95 0.83
N PRO A 174 -25.18 3.49 -0.06
CA PRO A 174 -25.09 3.21 -1.48
C PRO A 174 -23.84 3.87 -2.09
N LEU A 175 -23.27 3.23 -3.10
CA LEU A 175 -22.21 3.84 -3.90
C LEU A 175 -22.81 5.00 -4.72
N ASP A 176 -22.29 6.20 -4.52
CA ASP A 176 -22.51 7.35 -5.42
C ASP A 176 -21.25 7.58 -6.28
N VAL A 177 -21.32 8.52 -7.22
CA VAL A 177 -20.24 8.81 -8.15
C VAL A 177 -18.93 9.19 -7.43
N GLN A 178 -18.99 9.92 -6.30
CA GLN A 178 -17.80 10.39 -5.59
C GLN A 178 -17.12 9.22 -4.84
N ILE A 179 -17.90 8.42 -4.12
CA ILE A 179 -17.40 7.21 -3.45
C ILE A 179 -16.84 6.23 -4.48
N ALA A 180 -17.58 6.03 -5.58
CA ALA A 180 -17.17 5.11 -6.64
C ALA A 180 -15.88 5.55 -7.34
N GLU A 181 -15.65 6.85 -7.57
CA GLU A 181 -14.39 7.35 -8.12
C GLU A 181 -13.22 7.07 -7.18
N CYS A 182 -13.36 7.35 -5.88
CA CYS A 182 -12.32 7.05 -4.90
C CYS A 182 -11.95 5.56 -4.90
N LEU A 183 -12.93 4.67 -4.81
CA LEU A 183 -12.71 3.22 -4.76
C LEU A 183 -12.20 2.67 -6.10
N TYR A 184 -12.60 3.26 -7.24
CA TYR A 184 -12.09 2.87 -8.55
C TYR A 184 -10.62 3.25 -8.73
N VAL A 185 -10.23 4.44 -8.30
CA VAL A 185 -8.82 4.89 -8.33
C VAL A 185 -7.95 3.95 -7.52
N ALA A 186 -8.37 3.59 -6.31
CA ALA A 186 -7.72 2.62 -5.44
C ALA A 186 -7.57 1.25 -6.13
N LEU A 187 -8.67 0.69 -6.60
CA LEU A 187 -8.70 -0.62 -7.24
C LEU A 187 -7.86 -0.68 -8.51
N ALA A 188 -7.95 0.35 -9.37
CA ALA A 188 -7.25 0.39 -10.65
C ALA A 188 -5.73 0.48 -10.48
N THR A 189 -5.24 1.20 -9.46
CA THR A 189 -3.81 1.33 -9.21
C THR A 189 -3.23 0.05 -8.62
N ASP A 190 -3.89 -0.54 -7.62
CA ASP A 190 -3.38 -1.73 -6.93
C ASP A 190 -3.46 -3.00 -7.78
N THR A 191 -4.38 -3.04 -8.75
CA THR A 191 -4.43 -4.10 -9.76
C THR A 191 -3.51 -3.82 -10.96
N GLY A 192 -2.77 -2.71 -10.96
CA GLY A 192 -1.96 -2.26 -12.09
C GLY A 192 -2.80 -2.08 -13.36
N SER A 193 -3.98 -1.48 -13.25
CA SER A 193 -5.00 -1.41 -14.30
C SER A 193 -5.45 -2.81 -14.76
N PHE A 194 -5.80 -3.65 -13.78
CA PHE A 194 -6.33 -5.02 -13.98
C PHE A 194 -5.37 -5.99 -14.66
N ARG A 195 -4.05 -5.79 -14.50
CA ARG A 195 -2.99 -6.64 -15.10
C ARG A 195 -2.32 -7.60 -14.10
N PHE A 196 -2.52 -7.39 -12.79
CA PHE A 196 -1.86 -8.20 -11.76
C PHE A 196 -2.69 -9.42 -11.37
N ASP A 197 -2.04 -10.43 -10.77
CA ASP A 197 -2.65 -11.70 -10.38
C ASP A 197 -3.79 -11.54 -9.36
N ALA A 198 -3.79 -10.46 -8.60
CA ALA A 198 -4.90 -10.11 -7.70
C ALA A 198 -6.21 -9.78 -8.45
N THR A 199 -6.18 -9.64 -9.77
CA THR A 199 -7.36 -9.36 -10.60
C THR A 199 -8.18 -10.62 -10.82
N THR A 200 -9.16 -10.84 -9.94
CA THR A 200 -10.10 -11.96 -10.01
C THR A 200 -11.40 -11.54 -10.73
N PRO A 201 -12.30 -12.51 -11.09
CA PRO A 201 -13.65 -12.17 -11.57
C PRO A 201 -14.39 -11.20 -10.63
N GLY A 202 -14.29 -11.38 -9.32
CA GLY A 202 -14.91 -10.49 -8.33
C GLY A 202 -14.38 -9.05 -8.39
N VAL A 203 -13.11 -8.85 -8.73
CA VAL A 203 -12.51 -7.53 -8.97
C VAL A 203 -13.16 -6.84 -10.17
N HIS A 204 -13.37 -7.56 -11.27
CA HIS A 204 -14.08 -7.02 -12.44
C HIS A 204 -15.56 -6.74 -12.15
N GLU A 205 -16.23 -7.60 -11.38
CA GLU A 205 -17.59 -7.34 -10.91
C GLU A 205 -17.67 -6.10 -10.03
N PHE A 206 -16.72 -5.90 -9.13
CA PHE A 206 -16.62 -4.69 -8.33
C PHE A 206 -16.37 -3.47 -9.22
N ALA A 207 -15.41 -3.51 -10.13
CA ALA A 207 -15.18 -2.44 -11.09
C ALA A 207 -16.45 -2.10 -11.90
N ALA A 208 -17.20 -3.11 -12.35
CA ALA A 208 -18.46 -2.90 -13.09
C ALA A 208 -19.51 -2.15 -12.24
N ARG A 209 -19.62 -2.45 -10.93
CA ARG A 209 -20.50 -1.70 -10.02
C ARG A 209 -20.06 -0.24 -9.87
N LEU A 210 -18.74 0.01 -9.75
CA LEU A 210 -18.20 1.36 -9.68
C LEU A 210 -18.47 2.16 -10.97
N LEU A 211 -18.28 1.53 -12.13
CA LEU A 211 -18.58 2.14 -13.43
C LEU A 211 -20.07 2.46 -13.59
N ALA A 212 -20.95 1.62 -13.05
CA ALA A 212 -22.40 1.85 -13.11
C ALA A 212 -22.83 3.12 -12.34
N CYS A 213 -21.99 3.65 -11.44
CA CYS A 213 -22.21 4.93 -10.76
C CYS A 213 -21.95 6.14 -11.67
N GLY A 214 -21.45 5.95 -12.91
CA GLY A 214 -21.23 7.02 -13.88
C GLY A 214 -19.91 7.77 -13.73
N ILE A 215 -18.87 7.14 -13.15
CA ILE A 215 -17.54 7.75 -13.00
C ILE A 215 -16.88 8.00 -14.38
N PRO A 216 -16.08 9.08 -14.53
CA PRO A 216 -15.45 9.43 -15.82
C PRO A 216 -14.15 8.61 -16.05
N VAL A 217 -14.27 7.30 -16.28
CA VAL A 217 -13.12 6.35 -16.36
C VAL A 217 -12.02 6.81 -17.30
N GLY A 218 -12.35 7.38 -18.47
CA GLY A 218 -11.35 7.84 -19.43
C GLY A 218 -10.52 9.02 -18.89
N GLU A 219 -11.09 9.89 -18.06
CA GLU A 219 -10.38 11.00 -17.41
C GLU A 219 -9.52 10.48 -16.26
N ILE A 220 -10.08 9.58 -15.44
CA ILE A 220 -9.37 8.92 -14.36
C ILE A 220 -8.14 8.18 -14.90
N SER A 221 -8.31 7.35 -15.95
CA SER A 221 -7.21 6.58 -16.53
C SER A 221 -6.12 7.47 -17.12
N ARG A 222 -6.48 8.53 -17.84
CA ARG A 222 -5.49 9.49 -18.35
C ARG A 222 -4.70 10.15 -17.23
N ARG A 223 -5.39 10.59 -16.17
CA ARG A 223 -4.75 11.23 -15.01
C ARG A 223 -3.78 10.28 -14.30
N LEU A 224 -4.17 9.04 -14.07
CA LEU A 224 -3.36 8.06 -13.35
C LEU A 224 -2.19 7.51 -14.19
N PHE A 225 -2.43 7.18 -15.46
CA PHE A 225 -1.52 6.34 -16.23
C PHE A 225 -0.88 7.06 -17.42
N ASP A 226 -1.56 8.03 -18.05
CA ASP A 226 -1.14 8.60 -19.33
C ASP A 226 -0.69 10.07 -19.24
N THR A 227 -0.69 10.68 -18.06
CA THR A 227 -0.30 12.07 -17.88
C THR A 227 0.93 12.18 -16.97
N ARG A 228 1.99 12.82 -17.48
CA ARG A 228 3.23 13.08 -16.75
C ARG A 228 3.76 14.46 -17.12
N PRO A 229 4.40 15.21 -16.20
CA PRO A 229 5.17 16.39 -16.55
C PRO A 229 6.23 16.06 -17.59
N TYR A 230 6.50 16.99 -18.54
CA TYR A 230 7.52 16.77 -19.57
C TYR A 230 8.89 16.47 -18.98
N GLY A 231 9.30 17.15 -17.89
CA GLY A 231 10.54 16.86 -17.19
C GLY A 231 10.61 15.43 -16.63
N ALA A 232 9.47 14.86 -16.19
CA ALA A 232 9.41 13.46 -15.76
C ALA A 232 9.62 12.49 -16.94
N VAL A 233 9.08 12.81 -18.14
CA VAL A 233 9.32 12.00 -19.35
C VAL A 233 10.80 11.98 -19.73
N LEU A 234 11.48 13.13 -19.66
CA LEU A 234 12.93 13.22 -19.92
C LEU A 234 13.74 12.46 -18.86
N LEU A 235 13.39 12.62 -17.58
CA LEU A 235 14.01 11.89 -16.47
C LEU A 235 13.88 10.37 -16.67
N TYR A 236 12.69 9.89 -17.08
CA TYR A 236 12.46 8.46 -17.37
C TYR A 236 13.41 7.97 -18.47
N GLY A 237 13.53 8.72 -19.56
CA GLY A 237 14.47 8.39 -20.64
C GLY A 237 15.91 8.25 -20.11
N GLU A 238 16.37 9.19 -19.29
CA GLU A 238 17.72 9.16 -18.71
C GLU A 238 17.91 7.96 -17.78
N VAL A 239 16.96 7.69 -16.88
CA VAL A 239 17.04 6.56 -15.94
C VAL A 239 16.97 5.22 -16.69
N LEU A 240 16.13 5.10 -17.71
CA LEU A 240 16.02 3.88 -18.52
C LEU A 240 17.28 3.63 -19.35
N CYS A 241 17.94 4.68 -19.88
CA CYS A 241 19.20 4.53 -20.61
C CYS A 241 20.36 4.00 -19.76
N ARG A 242 20.31 4.16 -18.43
CA ARG A 242 21.30 3.61 -17.50
C ARG A 242 20.91 2.26 -16.90
N ALA A 243 19.79 1.68 -17.32
CA ALA A 243 19.35 0.37 -16.82
C ALA A 243 20.38 -0.71 -17.17
N ALA A 244 20.72 -1.51 -16.18
CA ALA A 244 21.61 -2.66 -16.31
C ALA A 244 20.83 -3.96 -16.21
N LEU A 245 21.06 -4.87 -17.16
CA LEU A 245 20.47 -6.19 -17.20
C LEU A 245 21.50 -7.25 -16.80
N GLU A 246 21.14 -8.10 -15.86
CA GLU A 246 21.94 -9.20 -15.34
C GLU A 246 21.17 -10.53 -15.47
N PRO A 247 21.24 -11.20 -16.61
CA PRO A 247 20.39 -12.36 -16.89
C PRO A 247 20.67 -13.58 -15.98
N THR A 248 21.88 -13.63 -15.41
CA THR A 248 22.31 -14.75 -14.54
C THR A 248 22.07 -14.52 -13.06
N ALA A 249 21.72 -13.28 -12.64
CA ALA A 249 21.36 -12.94 -11.26
C ALA A 249 20.12 -13.70 -10.81
N ALA A 250 19.86 -13.71 -9.50
CA ALA A 250 18.71 -14.41 -8.92
C ALA A 250 18.65 -15.89 -9.38
N ARG A 251 19.81 -16.58 -9.40
CA ARG A 251 19.97 -17.98 -9.87
C ARG A 251 19.48 -18.21 -11.30
N GLY A 252 19.73 -17.26 -12.19
CA GLY A 252 19.37 -17.34 -13.59
C GLY A 252 17.94 -16.88 -13.93
N ARG A 253 17.22 -16.28 -12.97
CA ARG A 253 15.91 -15.68 -13.22
C ARG A 253 16.01 -14.26 -13.77
N GLY A 254 17.18 -13.65 -13.69
CA GLY A 254 17.48 -12.32 -14.20
C GLY A 254 17.06 -11.17 -13.26
N LEU A 255 17.94 -10.18 -13.21
CA LEU A 255 17.72 -8.89 -12.54
C LEU A 255 17.90 -7.77 -13.57
N ILE A 256 16.93 -6.86 -13.63
CA ILE A 256 17.11 -5.55 -14.26
C ILE A 256 17.08 -4.47 -13.17
N TRP A 257 18.04 -3.55 -13.18
CA TRP A 257 18.03 -2.47 -12.22
C TRP A 257 18.45 -1.15 -12.85
N SER A 258 17.97 -0.06 -12.27
CA SER A 258 18.40 1.29 -12.61
C SER A 258 18.34 2.17 -11.37
N TYR A 259 18.83 3.41 -11.48
CA TYR A 259 18.84 4.35 -10.36
C TYR A 259 18.55 5.77 -10.81
N ALA A 260 18.02 6.57 -9.88
CA ALA A 260 17.83 8.00 -10.01
C ALA A 260 18.48 8.72 -8.82
N THR A 261 19.23 9.78 -9.09
CA THR A 261 19.90 10.61 -8.07
C THR A 261 19.08 11.87 -7.77
N LEU A 262 19.37 12.53 -6.65
CA LEU A 262 18.82 13.86 -6.35
C LEU A 262 19.19 14.89 -7.42
N ALA A 263 20.42 14.79 -7.99
CA ALA A 263 20.88 15.66 -9.08
C ALA A 263 20.07 15.45 -10.37
N ASP A 264 19.62 14.22 -10.65
CA ASP A 264 18.75 13.94 -11.80
C ASP A 264 17.38 14.59 -11.60
N LEU A 265 16.80 14.47 -10.40
CA LEU A 265 15.53 15.10 -10.05
C LEU A 265 15.61 16.63 -10.17
N GLU A 266 16.65 17.23 -9.62
CA GLU A 266 16.89 18.68 -9.70
C GLU A 266 17.03 19.15 -11.14
N ARG A 267 17.84 18.46 -11.97
CA ARG A 267 18.05 18.77 -13.39
C ARG A 267 16.77 18.84 -14.18
N HIS A 268 15.82 17.94 -13.88
CA HIS A 268 14.53 17.86 -14.57
C HIS A 268 13.40 18.59 -13.84
N GLY A 269 13.68 19.29 -12.73
CA GLY A 269 12.70 20.00 -11.92
C GLY A 269 11.61 19.10 -11.35
N GLN A 270 11.98 17.87 -10.97
CA GLN A 270 11.04 16.85 -10.51
C GLN A 270 11.21 16.51 -9.03
N ARG A 271 10.17 15.96 -8.42
CA ARG A 271 10.18 15.37 -7.08
C ARG A 271 10.25 13.84 -7.16
N SER A 272 10.65 13.18 -6.08
CA SER A 272 10.84 11.72 -6.04
C SER A 272 9.58 10.91 -6.36
N GLN A 273 8.38 11.44 -6.09
CA GLN A 273 7.11 10.76 -6.35
C GLN A 273 6.91 10.40 -7.83
N VAL A 274 7.50 11.15 -8.77
CA VAL A 274 7.38 10.83 -10.19
C VAL A 274 8.10 9.53 -10.58
N LEU A 275 8.99 9.00 -9.73
CA LEU A 275 9.75 7.78 -10.02
C LEU A 275 8.96 6.49 -9.76
N GLU A 276 7.86 6.51 -9.02
CA GLU A 276 7.11 5.28 -8.74
C GLU A 276 6.54 4.62 -10.02
N PRO A 277 5.89 5.36 -10.94
CA PRO A 277 5.40 4.75 -12.18
C PRO A 277 6.51 4.31 -13.15
N LEU A 278 7.74 4.79 -13.00
CA LEU A 278 8.87 4.38 -13.84
C LEU A 278 9.21 2.89 -13.66
N MET A 279 8.94 2.34 -12.49
CA MET A 279 9.13 0.92 -12.21
C MET A 279 8.38 0.04 -13.22
N ASP A 280 7.21 0.45 -13.70
CA ASP A 280 6.45 -0.30 -14.69
C ASP A 280 7.20 -0.45 -16.02
N SER A 281 8.02 0.54 -16.40
CA SER A 281 8.89 0.45 -17.57
C SER A 281 10.12 -0.41 -17.30
N VAL A 282 10.74 -0.28 -16.13
CA VAL A 282 11.93 -1.08 -15.78
C VAL A 282 11.60 -2.58 -15.76
N ARG A 283 10.46 -2.97 -15.16
CA ARG A 283 10.07 -4.39 -15.05
C ARG A 283 9.66 -5.06 -16.36
N CYS A 284 9.53 -4.30 -17.45
CA CYS A 284 9.11 -4.86 -18.75
C CYS A 284 10.19 -5.70 -19.46
N ALA A 285 11.47 -5.66 -19.01
CA ALA A 285 12.53 -6.47 -19.64
C ALA A 285 12.19 -7.96 -19.57
N ALA A 286 12.09 -8.63 -20.73
CA ALA A 286 11.67 -10.03 -20.84
C ALA A 286 12.65 -10.98 -20.13
N GLU A 287 13.91 -10.63 -20.12
CA GLU A 287 15.04 -11.41 -19.63
C GLU A 287 15.22 -11.40 -18.11
N ALA A 288 14.42 -10.62 -17.40
CA ALA A 288 14.50 -10.49 -15.95
C ALA A 288 13.15 -10.75 -15.28
N ASP A 289 13.15 -11.62 -14.26
CA ASP A 289 12.02 -11.79 -13.35
C ASP A 289 11.96 -10.68 -12.30
N VAL A 290 13.12 -10.22 -11.83
CA VAL A 290 13.23 -9.17 -10.81
C VAL A 290 13.61 -7.84 -11.44
N ALA A 291 12.87 -6.80 -11.09
CA ALA A 291 13.19 -5.41 -11.41
C ALA A 291 13.47 -4.62 -10.13
N CYS A 292 14.49 -3.75 -10.19
CA CYS A 292 14.90 -2.91 -9.07
C CYS A 292 15.07 -1.45 -9.53
N LEU A 293 14.49 -0.52 -8.78
CA LEU A 293 14.70 0.91 -8.95
C LEU A 293 15.26 1.50 -7.65
N VAL A 294 16.48 2.05 -7.72
CA VAL A 294 17.23 2.62 -6.60
C VAL A 294 17.09 4.14 -6.66
N LYS A 295 16.39 4.75 -5.70
CA LYS A 295 16.04 6.17 -5.67
C LYS A 295 16.78 6.88 -4.54
N GLN A 296 17.62 7.83 -4.85
CA GLN A 296 18.36 8.59 -3.84
C GLN A 296 17.40 9.47 -3.03
N VAL A 297 17.44 9.33 -1.70
CA VAL A 297 16.62 10.12 -0.76
C VAL A 297 17.48 11.18 -0.08
N ARG A 298 18.71 10.80 0.29
CA ARG A 298 19.74 11.67 0.88
C ARG A 298 21.13 11.23 0.38
N PRO A 299 22.18 11.99 0.64
CA PRO A 299 23.54 11.51 0.39
C PRO A 299 23.76 10.14 1.04
N ALA A 300 24.18 9.14 0.24
CA ALA A 300 24.39 7.76 0.66
C ALA A 300 23.18 7.03 1.28
N GLU A 301 21.97 7.50 1.04
CA GLU A 301 20.70 6.84 1.48
C GLU A 301 19.76 6.70 0.27
N TRP A 302 19.24 5.50 0.07
CA TRP A 302 18.47 5.12 -1.10
C TRP A 302 17.17 4.39 -0.72
N ALA A 303 16.05 4.82 -1.26
CA ALA A 303 14.83 4.04 -1.26
C ALA A 303 14.87 3.05 -2.43
N VAL A 304 14.76 1.77 -2.14
CA VAL A 304 14.84 0.70 -3.14
C VAL A 304 13.47 0.08 -3.32
N SER A 305 12.98 0.10 -4.55
CA SER A 305 11.73 -0.57 -4.93
C SER A 305 12.04 -1.82 -5.74
N LEU A 306 11.41 -2.93 -5.38
CA LEU A 306 11.53 -4.24 -6.03
C LEU A 306 10.21 -4.66 -6.63
N ARG A 307 10.24 -5.28 -7.79
CA ARG A 307 9.10 -5.96 -8.42
C ARG A 307 9.54 -7.33 -8.91
N SER A 308 8.64 -8.32 -8.85
CA SER A 308 8.84 -9.65 -9.42
C SER A 308 7.71 -10.00 -10.38
N LYS A 309 8.02 -10.78 -11.41
CA LYS A 309 7.04 -11.39 -12.31
C LYS A 309 6.48 -12.71 -11.76
N GLY A 310 6.76 -13.02 -10.50
CA GLY A 310 6.22 -14.17 -9.77
C GLY A 310 7.21 -15.30 -9.49
N GLY A 311 8.34 -15.34 -10.17
CA GLY A 311 9.38 -16.36 -9.98
C GLY A 311 10.21 -16.20 -8.70
N VAL A 312 10.31 -14.98 -8.18
CA VAL A 312 11.05 -14.63 -6.96
C VAL A 312 10.13 -13.95 -5.96
N ASP A 313 10.18 -14.35 -4.70
CA ASP A 313 9.50 -13.65 -3.60
C ASP A 313 10.37 -12.48 -3.12
N VAL A 314 10.09 -11.28 -3.67
CA VAL A 314 10.88 -10.08 -3.33
C VAL A 314 10.59 -9.54 -1.92
N SER A 315 9.49 -9.96 -1.26
CA SER A 315 9.21 -9.56 0.12
C SER A 315 10.24 -10.18 1.09
N ARG A 316 10.66 -11.43 0.86
CA ARG A 316 11.70 -12.08 1.65
C ARG A 316 13.05 -11.40 1.51
N VAL A 317 13.38 -10.99 0.27
CA VAL A 317 14.62 -10.26 -0.02
C VAL A 317 14.60 -8.88 0.68
N ALA A 318 13.52 -8.14 0.54
CA ALA A 318 13.36 -6.85 1.20
C ALA A 318 13.42 -6.95 2.72
N THR A 319 12.75 -7.94 3.32
CA THR A 319 12.77 -8.18 4.78
C THR A 319 14.18 -8.50 5.29
N ALA A 320 14.94 -9.31 4.55
CA ALA A 320 16.34 -9.62 4.90
C ALA A 320 17.25 -8.38 4.83
N LEU A 321 16.83 -7.34 4.09
CA LEU A 321 17.51 -6.04 3.97
C LEU A 321 16.88 -4.94 4.85
N GLY A 322 16.02 -5.33 5.80
CA GLY A 322 15.40 -4.40 6.77
C GLY A 322 14.16 -3.66 6.24
N GLY A 323 13.58 -4.15 5.15
CA GLY A 323 12.37 -3.62 4.54
C GLY A 323 11.17 -4.56 4.64
N GLY A 324 10.28 -4.54 3.63
CA GLY A 324 9.11 -5.40 3.58
C GLY A 324 8.27 -5.19 2.31
N GLY A 325 7.09 -5.78 2.26
CA GLY A 325 6.14 -5.66 1.16
C GLY A 325 5.45 -6.98 0.83
N HIS A 326 4.92 -7.05 -0.39
CA HIS A 326 4.26 -8.22 -0.95
C HIS A 326 5.24 -9.11 -1.74
N ARG A 327 4.83 -10.35 -2.01
CA ARG A 327 5.59 -11.32 -2.81
C ARG A 327 6.10 -10.74 -4.14
N SER A 328 5.27 -9.96 -4.83
CA SER A 328 5.58 -9.38 -6.15
C SER A 328 6.04 -7.92 -6.10
N ALA A 329 5.93 -7.24 -4.96
CA ALA A 329 6.22 -5.81 -4.80
C ALA A 329 6.71 -5.51 -3.39
N ALA A 330 7.97 -5.14 -3.23
CA ALA A 330 8.57 -4.89 -1.93
C ALA A 330 9.59 -3.76 -2.02
N GLY A 331 10.10 -3.29 -0.88
CA GLY A 331 11.11 -2.25 -0.83
C GLY A 331 11.89 -2.23 0.47
N PHE A 332 13.04 -1.59 0.44
CA PHE A 332 13.90 -1.40 1.62
C PHE A 332 14.69 -0.09 1.50
N THR A 333 15.34 0.32 2.59
CA THR A 333 16.27 1.44 2.58
C THR A 333 17.70 0.92 2.49
N GLY A 334 18.44 1.34 1.45
CA GLY A 334 19.85 1.00 1.25
C GLY A 334 20.76 2.14 1.66
N TYR A 335 21.98 1.82 2.08
CA TYR A 335 23.01 2.79 2.50
C TYR A 335 24.33 2.57 1.75
N GLY A 336 25.07 3.64 1.55
CA GLY A 336 26.34 3.63 0.83
C GLY A 336 26.22 4.15 -0.60
N SER A 337 27.08 3.68 -1.50
CA SER A 337 26.96 3.96 -2.94
C SER A 337 25.83 3.13 -3.57
N VAL A 338 25.40 3.51 -4.78
CA VAL A 338 24.41 2.70 -5.51
C VAL A 338 24.92 1.27 -5.77
N ASP A 339 26.23 1.14 -6.04
CA ASP A 339 26.86 -0.16 -6.27
C ASP A 339 26.85 -1.03 -5.02
N ASP A 340 27.07 -0.45 -3.82
CA ASP A 340 26.97 -1.17 -2.54
C ASP A 340 25.55 -1.70 -2.31
N VAL A 341 24.54 -0.87 -2.59
CA VAL A 341 23.13 -1.24 -2.45
C VAL A 341 22.75 -2.38 -3.39
N VAL A 342 23.19 -2.28 -4.65
CA VAL A 342 22.91 -3.32 -5.66
C VAL A 342 23.70 -4.60 -5.37
N ALA A 343 24.92 -4.51 -4.86
CA ALA A 343 25.72 -5.68 -4.44
C ALA A 343 25.02 -6.44 -3.30
N ALA A 344 24.54 -5.73 -2.28
CA ALA A 344 23.77 -6.34 -1.19
C ALA A 344 22.46 -7.00 -1.68
N LEU A 345 21.78 -6.36 -2.64
CA LEU A 345 20.59 -6.94 -3.27
C LEU A 345 20.90 -8.25 -4.01
N ARG A 346 21.98 -8.28 -4.82
CA ARG A 346 22.39 -9.50 -5.56
C ARG A 346 22.66 -10.66 -4.63
N GLU A 347 23.41 -10.41 -3.56
CA GLU A 347 23.72 -11.43 -2.56
C GLU A 347 22.44 -12.07 -1.99
N ARG A 348 21.45 -11.25 -1.60
CA ARG A 348 20.19 -11.74 -1.05
C ARG A 348 19.31 -12.42 -2.10
N LEU A 349 19.31 -11.94 -3.34
CA LEU A 349 18.60 -12.61 -4.43
C LEU A 349 19.18 -14.02 -4.68
N ASP A 350 20.49 -14.18 -4.67
CA ASP A 350 21.13 -15.48 -4.89
C ASP A 350 20.93 -16.43 -3.69
N GLU A 351 20.81 -15.92 -2.47
CA GLU A 351 20.52 -16.72 -1.28
C GLU A 351 19.07 -17.18 -1.17
N LEU A 352 18.10 -16.29 -1.47
CA LEU A 352 16.70 -16.42 -1.12
C LEU A 352 15.75 -16.68 -2.31
N SER A 353 16.28 -16.78 -3.54
CA SER A 353 15.46 -17.06 -4.73
C SER A 353 14.96 -18.51 -4.75
N TYR A 354 13.77 -18.75 -4.22
CA TYR A 354 13.02 -20.02 -4.31
C TYR A 354 11.58 -19.74 -4.71
#